data_59dc9c7619fb55c34fffddced7bb803d
#
_entry.id   59dc9c7619fb55c34fffddced7bb803d
#
_cell.length_a   1.000
_cell.length_b   1.000
_cell.length_c   1.000
_cell.angle_alpha   90.00
_cell.angle_beta   90.00
_cell.angle_gamma   90.00
#
_symmetry.space_group_name_H-M   'P 1'
#
loop_
_entity.id
_entity.type
_entity.pdbx_description
1 polymer ?
#
loop_
_entity_poly.entity_id
_entity_poly.type
_entity_poly.pdbx_seq_one_letter_code
_entity_poly.pdbx_strand_id
1 'polypeptide(L)'
;LGMACYGMVKALLSLGIKVDMVLPTREEVYFRLREVSDVDTLPAVFLDPEKQVTFQSKAFQNTSERLEFIGISERPETYFQLAEIRRYAVSLKKEYWETEFVTHEEQDLWQQMTRNLIGEEDLIRKVQEYTLRAERMAKLLDYDMIHAHDWLTYPAGMLARKLSAKPLVAHIHATEFDRAGGPGDERIHKIEHAGMTYADRVIAVSQYTAQMIMSRYRIDTGKINIVHNAFSIPEDAVLSKERIFKGPVILFLGRITLQKGPDYFLDMAQRVLQIHPDARFIMAGTGDMSRKLLRRSASLKLRNRFLFTGFLNRKQVERILRAADIYVLPSVSEPFGISPLEAMAYGITSIISKQSGVAEVVKHAFKIDFWDVDLWVETINHLVEHPEYRAKIGIEGMREVNKIQWEEAAQKIRQIYTSTLAEYIRNY
;
A
#
# COMPACT_ATOMS: atom_id res chain seq x y z
N LEU A 1 -1.62 -1.95 0.28
CA LEU A 1 -1.02 -1.79 1.60
C LEU A 1 -0.78 -3.15 2.27
N GLY A 2 -1.78 -4.03 2.37
CA GLY A 2 -1.65 -5.30 3.11
C GLY A 2 -0.46 -6.17 2.68
N MET A 3 -0.24 -6.37 1.38
CA MET A 3 0.91 -7.16 0.87
C MET A 3 2.26 -6.52 1.20
N ALA A 4 2.36 -5.19 1.09
CA ALA A 4 3.58 -4.48 1.44
C ALA A 4 3.87 -4.58 2.94
N CYS A 5 2.87 -4.34 3.79
CA CYS A 5 3.02 -4.49 5.25
C CYS A 5 3.39 -5.93 5.63
N TYR A 6 2.76 -6.94 5.03
CA TYR A 6 3.08 -8.33 5.29
C TYR A 6 4.55 -8.66 4.99
N GLY A 7 5.02 -8.35 3.77
CA GLY A 7 6.39 -8.63 3.36
C GLY A 7 7.43 -7.91 4.22
N MET A 8 7.18 -6.64 4.52
CA MET A 8 8.03 -5.82 5.36
C MET A 8 8.11 -6.37 6.80
N VAL A 9 6.96 -6.66 7.43
CA VAL A 9 6.92 -7.19 8.81
C VAL A 9 7.62 -8.54 8.89
N LYS A 10 7.36 -9.46 7.95
CA LYS A 10 8.06 -10.74 7.89
C LYS A 10 9.59 -10.57 7.85
N ALA A 11 10.08 -9.65 7.03
CA ALA A 11 11.51 -9.37 6.91
C ALA A 11 12.10 -8.67 8.16
N LEU A 12 11.36 -7.75 8.80
CA LEU A 12 11.78 -7.14 10.07
C LEU A 12 11.91 -8.17 11.19
N LEU A 13 10.96 -9.09 11.29
CA LEU A 13 10.99 -10.19 12.24
C LEU A 13 12.22 -11.09 12.06
N SER A 14 12.58 -11.41 10.79
CA SER A 14 13.78 -12.19 10.49
C SER A 14 15.09 -11.49 10.89
N LEU A 15 15.07 -10.16 10.97
CA LEU A 15 16.18 -9.35 11.49
C LEU A 15 16.21 -9.22 13.03
N GLY A 16 15.29 -9.88 13.73
CA GLY A 16 15.22 -9.89 15.19
C GLY A 16 14.46 -8.72 15.81
N ILE A 17 13.74 -7.93 15.03
CA ILE A 17 12.91 -6.84 15.52
C ILE A 17 11.57 -7.41 15.99
N LYS A 18 11.19 -7.12 17.24
CA LYS A 18 9.85 -7.43 17.74
C LYS A 18 8.87 -6.41 17.14
N VAL A 19 7.71 -6.86 16.69
CA VAL A 19 6.69 -6.01 16.07
C VAL A 19 5.33 -6.26 16.72
N ASP A 20 4.77 -5.21 17.33
CA ASP A 20 3.39 -5.18 17.79
C ASP A 20 2.55 -4.47 16.73
N MET A 21 1.64 -5.20 16.07
CA MET A 21 0.86 -4.68 14.96
C MET A 21 -0.56 -4.32 15.41
N VAL A 22 -0.86 -3.02 15.42
CA VAL A 22 -2.18 -2.48 15.75
C VAL A 22 -3.00 -2.28 14.48
N LEU A 23 -4.12 -2.97 14.36
CA LEU A 23 -4.98 -2.94 13.17
C LEU A 23 -6.32 -2.24 13.45
N PRO A 24 -6.88 -1.48 12.48
CA PRO A 24 -8.12 -0.73 12.67
C PRO A 24 -9.38 -1.59 12.67
N THR A 25 -9.32 -2.84 12.20
CA THR A 25 -10.49 -3.70 12.02
C THR A 25 -10.29 -5.09 12.60
N ARG A 26 -11.42 -5.79 12.87
CA ARG A 26 -11.49 -7.22 13.21
C ARG A 26 -11.40 -8.09 11.96
N GLU A 27 -10.44 -7.92 11.11
CA GLU A 27 -10.27 -8.86 10.01
C GLU A 27 -9.38 -10.02 10.45
N GLU A 28 -9.76 -11.24 10.07
CA GLU A 28 -8.87 -12.38 10.22
C GLU A 28 -7.64 -12.16 9.34
N VAL A 29 -6.48 -12.11 9.96
CA VAL A 29 -5.22 -11.95 9.25
C VAL A 29 -4.66 -13.34 8.98
N TYR A 30 -4.66 -13.73 7.73
CA TYR A 30 -4.11 -15.01 7.30
C TYR A 30 -2.63 -14.86 6.96
N PHE A 31 -1.76 -15.49 7.75
CA PHE A 31 -0.35 -15.64 7.41
C PHE A 31 -0.07 -17.11 7.08
N ARG A 32 0.49 -17.37 5.90
CA ARG A 32 1.06 -18.66 5.57
C ARG A 32 2.54 -18.64 5.94
N LEU A 33 2.93 -19.40 6.95
CA LEU A 33 4.32 -19.71 7.26
C LEU A 33 4.71 -21.07 6.67
N ARG A 34 5.94 -21.21 6.24
CA ARG A 34 6.42 -22.26 5.33
C ARG A 34 6.38 -23.69 5.88
N GLU A 35 6.32 -23.89 7.18
CA GLU A 35 6.54 -25.22 7.79
C GLU A 35 5.28 -25.88 8.35
N VAL A 36 4.09 -25.35 8.06
CA VAL A 36 2.84 -25.94 8.55
C VAL A 36 1.97 -26.34 7.37
N SER A 37 1.70 -27.63 7.26
CA SER A 37 0.86 -28.23 6.22
C SER A 37 -0.62 -27.83 6.32
N ASP A 38 -1.02 -27.17 7.41
CA ASP A 38 -2.37 -26.73 7.65
C ASP A 38 -2.46 -25.19 7.66
N VAL A 39 -3.57 -24.68 7.14
CA VAL A 39 -3.90 -23.26 7.16
C VAL A 39 -4.30 -22.89 8.59
N ASP A 40 -3.33 -22.40 9.37
CA ASP A 40 -3.63 -21.78 10.66
C ASP A 40 -4.26 -20.41 10.42
N THR A 41 -5.56 -20.33 10.63
CA THR A 41 -6.26 -19.07 10.83
C THR A 41 -5.84 -18.54 12.20
N LEU A 42 -5.05 -17.46 12.23
CA LEU A 42 -4.85 -16.72 13.47
C LEU A 42 -6.05 -15.78 13.63
N PRO A 43 -6.91 -16.00 14.63
CA PRO A 43 -7.90 -14.99 14.97
C PRO A 43 -7.15 -13.72 15.37
N ALA A 44 -7.53 -12.58 14.78
CA ALA A 44 -7.08 -11.31 15.27
C ALA A 44 -7.42 -11.24 16.77
N VAL A 45 -6.44 -10.86 17.59
CA VAL A 45 -6.67 -10.75 19.04
C VAL A 45 -7.62 -9.61 19.29
N PHE A 46 -8.81 -9.93 19.77
CA PHE A 46 -9.82 -8.94 20.10
C PHE A 46 -9.60 -8.49 21.53
N LEU A 47 -9.34 -7.23 21.72
CA LEU A 47 -9.38 -6.66 23.05
C LEU A 47 -10.85 -6.53 23.47
N ASP A 48 -11.30 -7.48 24.27
CA ASP A 48 -12.35 -7.23 25.23
C ASP A 48 -11.79 -6.21 26.22
N PRO A 49 -12.46 -5.09 26.50
CA PRO A 49 -11.99 -4.10 27.47
C PRO A 49 -11.69 -4.71 28.84
N GLU A 50 -12.20 -5.88 29.15
CA GLU A 50 -12.03 -6.57 30.44
C GLU A 50 -11.11 -7.80 30.39
N LYS A 51 -10.68 -8.29 29.21
CA LYS A 51 -9.81 -9.46 29.07
C LYS A 51 -8.73 -9.26 28.02
N GLN A 52 -7.52 -9.26 28.44
CA GLN A 52 -6.35 -9.37 27.58
C GLN A 52 -6.17 -10.84 27.21
N VAL A 53 -6.41 -11.19 25.94
CA VAL A 53 -6.21 -12.56 25.45
C VAL A 53 -5.02 -12.54 24.50
N THR A 54 -3.92 -13.09 24.96
CA THR A 54 -2.73 -13.35 24.14
C THR A 54 -2.88 -14.72 23.48
N PHE A 55 -2.89 -14.78 22.15
CA PHE A 55 -2.85 -16.04 21.42
C PHE A 55 -1.42 -16.35 21.00
N GLN A 56 -0.88 -17.45 21.47
CA GLN A 56 0.34 -18.05 20.93
C GLN A 56 -0.05 -19.22 20.03
N SER A 57 0.18 -19.09 18.73
CA SER A 57 0.05 -20.22 17.81
C SER A 57 1.32 -21.07 17.83
N LYS A 58 1.17 -22.40 17.80
CA LYS A 58 2.34 -23.32 17.72
C LYS A 58 3.17 -23.13 16.45
N ALA A 59 2.56 -22.61 15.34
CA ALA A 59 3.24 -22.30 14.10
C ALA A 59 4.25 -21.15 14.21
N PHE A 60 4.15 -20.35 15.27
CA PHE A 60 5.05 -19.24 15.56
C PHE A 60 6.16 -19.57 16.55
N GLN A 61 6.28 -20.80 17.03
CA GLN A 61 7.22 -21.09 18.13
C GLN A 61 8.69 -20.68 17.85
N ASN A 62 9.11 -20.54 16.58
CA ASN A 62 10.43 -20.05 16.23
C ASN A 62 10.50 -18.55 15.82
N THR A 63 9.36 -17.91 15.55
CA THR A 63 9.26 -16.46 15.22
C THR A 63 8.23 -15.72 16.08
N SER A 64 7.34 -16.43 16.77
CA SER A 64 6.18 -15.94 17.51
C SER A 64 6.51 -15.17 18.80
N GLU A 65 7.70 -15.34 19.36
CA GLU A 65 8.15 -14.52 20.46
C GLU A 65 8.35 -13.04 20.09
N ARG A 66 8.21 -12.71 18.78
CA ARG A 66 8.56 -11.39 18.23
C ARG A 66 7.43 -10.67 17.50
N LEU A 67 6.28 -11.32 17.32
CA LEU A 67 5.10 -10.73 16.68
C LEU A 67 3.86 -10.88 17.54
N GLU A 68 3.28 -9.76 17.91
CA GLU A 68 1.99 -9.70 18.60
C GLU A 68 0.97 -8.94 17.75
N PHE A 69 -0.23 -9.52 17.59
CA PHE A 69 -1.35 -8.91 16.87
C PHE A 69 -2.38 -8.40 17.85
N ILE A 70 -2.67 -7.12 17.76
CA ILE A 70 -3.66 -6.47 18.58
C ILE A 70 -4.76 -5.94 17.68
N GLY A 71 -5.88 -6.67 17.65
CA GLY A 71 -7.08 -6.24 16.92
C GLY A 71 -7.91 -5.30 17.78
N ILE A 72 -8.26 -4.14 17.24
CA ILE A 72 -9.15 -3.18 17.89
C ILE A 72 -10.53 -3.36 17.31
N SER A 73 -11.51 -3.79 18.15
CA SER A 73 -12.90 -4.01 17.73
C SER A 73 -13.60 -2.72 17.32
N GLU A 74 -14.24 -2.71 16.15
CA GLU A 74 -15.09 -1.60 15.69
C GLU A 74 -16.45 -1.51 16.42
N ARG A 75 -16.91 -2.57 17.09
CA ARG A 75 -18.15 -2.54 17.84
C ARG A 75 -17.85 -2.43 19.34
N PRO A 76 -18.04 -1.26 19.96
CA PRO A 76 -18.32 -1.24 21.39
C PRO A 76 -19.72 -1.84 21.55
N GLU A 77 -19.86 -2.86 22.37
CA GLU A 77 -21.18 -3.34 22.81
C GLU A 77 -21.90 -2.30 23.67
N THR A 78 -21.23 -1.22 24.01
CA THR A 78 -21.80 -0.03 24.62
C THR A 78 -21.69 1.14 23.64
N TYR A 79 -22.82 1.63 23.20
CA TYR A 79 -23.00 2.85 22.47
C TYR A 79 -22.26 4.01 23.13
N PHE A 80 -21.07 4.36 22.62
CA PHE A 80 -20.58 5.72 22.75
C PHE A 80 -21.40 6.55 21.79
N GLN A 81 -22.39 7.28 22.31
CA GLN A 81 -23.15 8.23 21.51
C GLN A 81 -22.17 9.24 20.91
N LEU A 82 -22.45 9.71 19.69
CA LEU A 82 -21.71 10.79 19.00
C LEU A 82 -21.38 11.98 19.94
N ALA A 83 -22.27 12.23 20.94
CA ALA A 83 -22.06 13.22 21.99
C ALA A 83 -20.91 12.89 22.96
N GLU A 84 -20.60 11.60 23.19
CA GLU A 84 -19.50 11.19 24.06
C GLU A 84 -18.16 11.19 23.32
N ILE A 85 -18.18 10.84 22.02
CA ILE A 85 -17.00 11.01 21.16
C ILE A 85 -16.67 12.50 21.01
N ARG A 86 -17.68 13.36 20.83
CA ARG A 86 -17.49 14.81 20.85
C ARG A 86 -17.01 15.33 22.22
N ARG A 87 -17.55 14.82 23.31
CA ARG A 87 -17.06 15.18 24.67
C ARG A 87 -15.65 14.68 24.91
N TYR A 88 -15.32 13.49 24.45
CA TYR A 88 -13.96 12.93 24.57
C TYR A 88 -12.96 13.66 23.67
N ALA A 89 -13.32 13.99 22.43
CA ALA A 89 -12.52 14.84 21.56
C ALA A 89 -12.36 16.27 22.14
N VAL A 90 -13.40 16.81 22.82
CA VAL A 90 -13.34 18.08 23.54
C VAL A 90 -12.58 17.94 24.86
N SER A 91 -12.63 16.79 25.54
CA SER A 91 -11.84 16.51 26.74
C SER A 91 -10.38 16.23 26.41
N LEU A 92 -10.09 15.51 25.32
CA LEU A 92 -8.75 15.47 24.74
C LEU A 92 -8.24 16.88 24.48
N LYS A 93 -9.09 17.73 23.93
CA LYS A 93 -8.79 19.14 23.74
C LYS A 93 -8.43 19.84 25.04
N LYS A 94 -9.11 19.57 26.15
CA LYS A 94 -8.93 20.25 27.42
C LYS A 94 -7.82 19.63 28.28
N GLU A 95 -7.71 18.33 28.33
CA GLU A 95 -6.75 17.57 29.16
C GLU A 95 -5.34 17.56 28.58
N TYR A 96 -5.22 17.55 27.23
CA TYR A 96 -3.93 17.56 26.53
C TYR A 96 -3.42 18.95 26.16
N TRP A 97 -4.27 20.00 26.23
CA TRP A 97 -3.83 21.38 26.04
C TRP A 97 -3.10 21.98 27.26
N GLU A 98 -3.28 21.38 28.41
CA GLU A 98 -2.62 21.80 29.65
C GLU A 98 -1.25 21.11 29.86
N THR A 99 -0.89 20.10 29.04
CA THR A 99 0.46 19.54 29.03
C THR A 99 1.35 20.35 28.10
N GLU A 100 2.50 20.78 28.62
CA GLU A 100 3.49 21.60 27.94
C GLU A 100 3.84 21.04 26.55
N PHE A 101 3.46 21.77 25.50
CA PHE A 101 4.01 21.55 24.18
C PHE A 101 5.43 22.11 24.17
N VAL A 102 6.35 21.36 23.58
CA VAL A 102 7.77 21.77 23.50
C VAL A 102 7.92 23.00 22.60
N THR A 103 7.02 23.13 21.59
CA THR A 103 7.02 24.28 20.66
C THR A 103 5.61 24.74 20.28
N HIS A 104 5.46 26.01 19.88
CA HIS A 104 4.22 26.54 19.30
C HIS A 104 3.81 25.78 18.01
N GLU A 105 4.78 25.36 17.23
CA GLU A 105 4.56 24.60 15.99
C GLU A 105 3.90 23.24 16.26
N GLU A 106 4.32 22.53 17.29
CA GLU A 106 3.66 21.27 17.70
C GLU A 106 2.22 21.52 18.15
N GLN A 107 1.95 22.61 18.84
CA GLN A 107 0.62 22.99 19.27
C GLN A 107 -0.29 23.27 18.07
N ASP A 108 0.19 23.98 17.05
CA ASP A 108 -0.56 24.28 15.84
C ASP A 108 -0.85 23.01 15.03
N LEU A 109 0.10 22.10 14.92
CA LEU A 109 -0.10 20.80 14.25
C LEU A 109 -1.17 19.95 14.94
N TRP A 110 -1.16 19.90 16.26
CA TRP A 110 -2.19 19.22 17.04
C TRP A 110 -3.57 19.84 16.83
N GLN A 111 -3.67 21.17 16.86
CA GLN A 111 -4.93 21.88 16.58
C GLN A 111 -5.43 21.56 15.19
N GLN A 112 -4.54 21.59 14.19
CA GLN A 112 -4.87 21.30 12.79
C GLN A 112 -5.33 19.84 12.63
N MET A 113 -4.63 18.87 13.23
CA MET A 113 -5.02 17.48 13.20
C MET A 113 -6.38 17.24 13.83
N THR A 114 -6.62 17.73 15.06
CA THR A 114 -7.88 17.52 15.77
C THR A 114 -9.06 18.16 15.07
N ARG A 115 -8.91 19.35 14.46
CA ARG A 115 -9.98 19.96 13.64
C ARG A 115 -10.32 19.12 12.42
N ASN A 116 -9.34 18.55 11.74
CA ASN A 116 -9.54 17.77 10.52
C ASN A 116 -10.06 16.36 10.78
N LEU A 117 -9.87 15.83 12.00
CA LEU A 117 -10.49 14.58 12.43
C LEU A 117 -11.97 14.74 12.84
N ILE A 118 -12.49 15.98 13.00
CA ILE A 118 -13.90 16.21 13.32
C ILE A 118 -14.70 16.21 12.01
N GLY A 119 -15.47 15.16 11.75
CA GLY A 119 -16.32 15.03 10.57
C GLY A 119 -17.40 13.97 10.75
N GLU A 120 -18.51 14.13 10.00
CA GLU A 120 -19.62 13.16 10.01
C GLU A 120 -19.44 12.05 8.98
N GLU A 121 -18.45 12.16 8.10
CA GLU A 121 -18.15 11.12 7.10
C GLU A 121 -17.64 9.85 7.77
N ASP A 122 -18.13 8.71 7.32
CA ASP A 122 -17.90 7.40 7.92
C ASP A 122 -16.39 7.06 8.03
N LEU A 123 -15.58 7.41 7.03
CA LEU A 123 -14.15 7.13 7.04
C LEU A 123 -13.37 7.98 8.06
N ILE A 124 -13.66 9.28 8.13
CA ILE A 124 -13.03 10.18 9.12
C ILE A 124 -13.39 9.75 10.53
N ARG A 125 -14.66 9.38 10.78
CA ARG A 125 -15.11 8.84 12.06
C ARG A 125 -14.36 7.57 12.43
N LYS A 126 -14.17 6.64 11.50
CA LYS A 126 -13.39 5.41 11.74
C LYS A 126 -11.93 5.71 12.11
N VAL A 127 -11.31 6.69 11.48
CA VAL A 127 -9.95 7.13 11.84
C VAL A 127 -9.91 7.73 13.26
N GLN A 128 -10.91 8.52 13.64
CA GLN A 128 -11.05 9.02 15.02
C GLN A 128 -11.17 7.87 16.03
N GLU A 129 -12.11 6.95 15.78
CA GLU A 129 -12.33 5.80 16.67
C GLU A 129 -11.06 4.94 16.80
N TYR A 130 -10.36 4.70 15.69
CA TYR A 130 -9.07 4.01 15.70
C TYR A 130 -8.03 4.74 16.55
N THR A 131 -7.91 6.05 16.37
CA THR A 131 -6.95 6.89 17.13
C THR A 131 -7.20 6.82 18.63
N LEU A 132 -8.47 6.92 19.07
CA LEU A 132 -8.84 6.83 20.47
C LEU A 132 -8.56 5.46 21.08
N ARG A 133 -8.74 4.39 20.30
CA ARG A 133 -8.43 3.03 20.77
C ARG A 133 -6.93 2.77 20.82
N ALA A 134 -6.16 3.30 19.86
CA ALA A 134 -4.71 3.22 19.86
C ALA A 134 -4.07 3.91 21.07
N GLU A 135 -4.72 4.92 21.68
CA GLU A 135 -4.30 5.54 22.93
C GLU A 135 -4.06 4.53 24.06
N ARG A 136 -5.01 3.60 24.23
CA ARG A 136 -4.88 2.55 25.26
C ARG A 136 -3.66 1.67 25.01
N MET A 137 -3.42 1.31 23.75
CA MET A 137 -2.26 0.51 23.35
C MET A 137 -0.95 1.25 23.61
N ALA A 138 -0.91 2.55 23.30
CA ALA A 138 0.24 3.38 23.55
C ALA A 138 0.64 3.45 25.04
N LYS A 139 -0.33 3.29 25.94
CA LYS A 139 -0.10 3.28 27.39
C LYS A 139 0.23 1.90 27.97
N LEU A 140 -0.17 0.83 27.30
CA LEU A 140 -0.06 -0.55 27.81
C LEU A 140 1.14 -1.31 27.24
N LEU A 141 1.55 -0.99 26.01
CA LEU A 141 2.64 -1.69 25.33
C LEU A 141 3.99 -1.06 25.69
N ASP A 142 5.00 -1.91 25.82
CA ASP A 142 6.40 -1.49 25.93
C ASP A 142 7.06 -1.59 24.54
N TYR A 143 7.43 -0.43 23.98
CA TYR A 143 8.01 -0.32 22.64
C TYR A 143 9.05 0.81 22.60
N ASP A 144 9.99 0.69 21.68
CA ASP A 144 11.05 1.67 21.46
C ASP A 144 10.72 2.68 20.36
N MET A 145 9.88 2.28 19.39
CA MET A 145 9.60 3.03 18.16
C MET A 145 8.14 2.90 17.76
N ILE A 146 7.59 3.98 17.20
CA ILE A 146 6.26 4.01 16.59
C ILE A 146 6.45 4.08 15.08
N HIS A 147 5.75 3.22 14.32
CA HIS A 147 5.76 3.23 12.87
C HIS A 147 4.33 3.31 12.34
N ALA A 148 3.94 4.45 11.79
CA ALA A 148 2.61 4.72 11.27
C ALA A 148 2.59 4.67 9.74
N HIS A 149 1.59 3.98 9.17
CA HIS A 149 1.45 3.74 7.73
C HIS A 149 0.26 4.52 7.15
N ASP A 150 0.53 5.49 6.28
CA ASP A 150 -0.44 6.36 5.62
C ASP A 150 -1.30 7.19 6.60
N TRP A 151 -2.05 8.13 6.05
CA TRP A 151 -2.85 9.11 6.80
C TRP A 151 -3.86 8.50 7.78
N LEU A 152 -4.34 7.29 7.48
CA LEU A 152 -5.30 6.58 8.35
C LEU A 152 -4.73 6.29 9.74
N THR A 153 -3.41 6.13 9.87
CA THR A 153 -2.73 5.77 11.12
C THR A 153 -1.90 6.91 11.71
N TYR A 154 -1.68 8.01 10.98
CA TYR A 154 -0.88 9.12 11.48
C TYR A 154 -1.44 9.76 12.74
N PRO A 155 -2.76 10.01 12.88
CA PRO A 155 -3.30 10.57 14.11
C PRO A 155 -3.02 9.68 15.33
N ALA A 156 -3.16 8.35 15.16
CA ALA A 156 -2.85 7.39 16.22
C ALA A 156 -1.36 7.37 16.57
N GLY A 157 -0.47 7.42 15.55
CA GLY A 157 0.98 7.49 15.74
C GLY A 157 1.41 8.78 16.45
N MET A 158 0.85 9.92 16.07
CA MET A 158 1.11 11.20 16.72
C MET A 158 0.66 11.20 18.18
N LEU A 159 -0.52 10.64 18.47
CA LEU A 159 -1.02 10.51 19.84
C LEU A 159 -0.14 9.58 20.65
N ALA A 160 0.25 8.43 20.12
CA ALA A 160 1.14 7.49 20.77
C ALA A 160 2.50 8.13 21.12
N ARG A 161 3.12 8.87 20.15
CA ARG A 161 4.35 9.62 20.38
C ARG A 161 4.21 10.62 21.54
N LYS A 162 3.11 11.38 21.54
CA LYS A 162 2.85 12.36 22.60
C LYS A 162 2.75 11.70 23.99
N LEU A 163 2.10 10.54 24.08
CA LEU A 163 1.85 9.85 25.34
C LEU A 163 3.08 9.10 25.88
N SER A 164 3.87 8.51 24.99
CA SER A 164 4.99 7.65 25.36
C SER A 164 6.35 8.34 25.30
N ALA A 165 6.42 9.52 24.69
CA ALA A 165 7.68 10.18 24.37
C ALA A 165 8.63 9.25 23.58
N LYS A 166 8.10 8.40 22.68
CA LYS A 166 8.89 7.52 21.79
C LYS A 166 8.91 8.09 20.39
N PRO A 167 9.99 7.92 19.61
CA PRO A 167 10.09 8.46 18.27
C PRO A 167 9.08 7.84 17.29
N LEU A 168 8.62 8.65 16.33
CA LEU A 168 7.63 8.30 15.31
C LEU A 168 8.26 8.29 13.91
N VAL A 169 8.05 7.21 13.19
CA VAL A 169 8.30 7.09 11.76
C VAL A 169 6.98 7.11 11.02
N ALA A 170 6.81 8.05 10.08
CA ALA A 170 5.67 8.09 9.16
C ALA A 170 6.06 7.43 7.83
N HIS A 171 5.33 6.39 7.41
CA HIS A 171 5.57 5.66 6.16
C HIS A 171 4.46 5.94 5.16
N ILE A 172 4.81 6.46 4.00
CA ILE A 172 3.88 6.86 2.95
C ILE A 172 3.89 5.81 1.84
N HIS A 173 2.76 5.12 1.67
CA HIS A 173 2.53 4.21 0.55
C HIS A 173 1.81 4.88 -0.62
N ALA A 174 1.01 5.90 -0.36
CA ALA A 174 0.39 6.78 -1.35
C ALA A 174 -0.07 8.06 -0.67
N THR A 175 0.08 9.19 -1.34
CA THR A 175 -0.50 10.46 -0.89
C THR A 175 -1.93 10.62 -1.41
N GLU A 176 -2.67 11.59 -0.87
CA GLU A 176 -4.00 11.93 -1.38
C GLU A 176 -3.93 12.44 -2.82
N PHE A 177 -2.87 13.15 -3.21
CA PHE A 177 -2.64 13.53 -4.61
C PHE A 177 -2.58 12.33 -5.54
N ASP A 178 -1.94 11.23 -5.11
CA ASP A 178 -1.88 9.99 -5.89
C ASP A 178 -3.27 9.34 -5.98
N ARG A 179 -3.99 9.27 -4.87
CA ARG A 179 -5.30 8.59 -4.78
C ARG A 179 -6.39 9.30 -5.57
N ALA A 180 -6.44 10.62 -5.46
CA ALA A 180 -7.46 11.45 -6.11
C ALA A 180 -7.17 11.69 -7.59
N GLY A 181 -5.92 11.57 -8.01
CA GLY A 181 -5.50 11.97 -9.36
C GLY A 181 -5.68 13.47 -9.64
N GLY A 182 -5.73 14.27 -8.57
CA GLY A 182 -6.00 15.71 -8.60
C GLY A 182 -5.88 16.34 -7.22
N PRO A 183 -6.60 17.45 -6.93
CA PRO A 183 -6.47 18.17 -5.65
C PRO A 183 -6.88 17.33 -4.42
N GLY A 184 -7.80 16.38 -4.56
CA GLY A 184 -8.20 15.51 -3.46
C GLY A 184 -8.96 16.18 -2.32
N ASP A 185 -9.03 15.48 -1.16
CA ASP A 185 -9.66 15.98 0.05
C ASP A 185 -8.67 16.80 0.90
N GLU A 186 -8.97 18.07 1.09
CA GLU A 186 -8.13 18.99 1.87
C GLU A 186 -7.91 18.53 3.32
N ARG A 187 -8.87 17.83 3.92
CA ARG A 187 -8.75 17.30 5.28
C ARG A 187 -7.70 16.21 5.35
N ILE A 188 -7.68 15.33 4.35
CA ILE A 188 -6.69 14.26 4.24
C ILE A 188 -5.30 14.87 4.03
N HIS A 189 -5.16 15.87 3.15
CA HIS A 189 -3.90 16.58 2.97
C HIS A 189 -3.36 17.19 4.27
N LYS A 190 -4.24 17.78 5.08
CA LYS A 190 -3.85 18.35 6.37
C LYS A 190 -3.40 17.28 7.36
N ILE A 191 -4.05 16.11 7.38
CA ILE A 191 -3.64 14.98 8.21
C ILE A 191 -2.31 14.41 7.75
N GLU A 192 -2.11 14.26 6.43
CA GLU A 192 -0.84 13.80 5.85
C GLU A 192 0.29 14.77 6.19
N HIS A 193 0.08 16.08 5.95
CA HIS A 193 1.05 17.11 6.29
C HIS A 193 1.41 17.10 7.78
N ALA A 194 0.41 17.08 8.67
CA ALA A 194 0.63 17.06 10.11
C ALA A 194 1.41 15.80 10.54
N GLY A 195 1.03 14.62 10.06
CA GLY A 195 1.70 13.35 10.39
C GLY A 195 3.17 13.34 9.96
N MET A 196 3.44 13.76 8.74
CA MET A 196 4.82 13.84 8.21
C MET A 196 5.67 14.91 8.94
N THR A 197 5.09 16.07 9.22
CA THR A 197 5.79 17.15 9.93
C THR A 197 6.14 16.75 11.37
N TYR A 198 5.19 16.10 12.06
CA TYR A 198 5.35 15.68 13.45
C TYR A 198 6.27 14.47 13.61
N ALA A 199 6.41 13.62 12.58
CA ALA A 199 7.30 12.47 12.62
C ALA A 199 8.77 12.86 12.68
N ASP A 200 9.57 12.04 13.35
CA ASP A 200 11.04 12.20 13.43
C ASP A 200 11.70 11.80 12.11
N ARG A 201 11.15 10.80 11.45
CA ARG A 201 11.53 10.35 10.09
C ARG A 201 10.31 10.06 9.25
N VAL A 202 10.49 10.27 7.95
CA VAL A 202 9.48 9.98 6.91
C VAL A 202 10.08 8.95 5.96
N ILE A 203 9.37 7.84 5.74
CA ILE A 203 9.73 6.85 4.74
C ILE A 203 8.82 7.01 3.53
N ALA A 204 9.41 7.25 2.37
CA ALA A 204 8.73 7.25 1.08
C ALA A 204 9.05 5.94 0.33
N VAL A 205 8.05 5.34 -0.32
CA VAL A 205 8.22 4.06 -1.04
C VAL A 205 8.98 4.18 -2.36
N SER A 206 9.30 5.42 -2.78
CA SER A 206 10.05 5.69 -4.02
C SER A 206 10.59 7.12 -4.02
N GLN A 207 11.53 7.41 -4.92
CA GLN A 207 11.98 8.76 -5.22
C GLN A 207 10.83 9.62 -5.76
N TYR A 208 9.96 9.02 -6.59
CA TYR A 208 8.75 9.64 -7.10
C TYR A 208 7.85 10.14 -5.97
N THR A 209 7.57 9.29 -4.97
CA THR A 209 6.80 9.67 -3.79
C THR A 209 7.53 10.71 -2.93
N ALA A 210 8.85 10.58 -2.76
CA ALA A 210 9.65 11.57 -2.03
C ALA A 210 9.57 12.96 -2.67
N GLN A 211 9.66 13.06 -3.99
CA GLN A 211 9.50 14.33 -4.72
C GLN A 211 8.10 14.93 -4.53
N MET A 212 7.05 14.10 -4.52
CA MET A 212 5.68 14.53 -4.22
C MET A 212 5.58 15.13 -2.81
N ILE A 213 6.15 14.45 -1.82
CA ILE A 213 6.19 14.90 -0.42
C ILE A 213 6.94 16.23 -0.30
N MET A 214 8.10 16.36 -0.89
CA MET A 214 8.90 17.60 -0.87
C MET A 214 8.17 18.76 -1.55
N SER A 215 7.62 18.54 -2.74
CA SER A 215 7.03 19.61 -3.56
C SER A 215 5.65 20.05 -3.08
N ARG A 216 4.80 19.12 -2.66
CA ARG A 216 3.41 19.38 -2.30
C ARG A 216 3.20 19.64 -0.82
N TYR A 217 3.89 18.90 0.03
CA TYR A 217 3.76 19.02 1.49
C TYR A 217 4.89 19.83 2.12
N ARG A 218 5.95 20.16 1.37
CA ARG A 218 7.11 20.96 1.85
C ARG A 218 7.78 20.37 3.10
N ILE A 219 7.80 19.05 3.20
CA ILE A 219 8.48 18.35 4.29
C ILE A 219 9.98 18.47 4.11
N ASP A 220 10.69 18.69 5.22
CA ASP A 220 12.14 18.77 5.26
C ASP A 220 12.79 17.54 4.65
N THR A 221 13.68 17.75 3.68
CA THR A 221 14.41 16.68 2.99
C THR A 221 15.26 15.85 3.92
N GLY A 222 15.78 16.43 5.01
CA GLY A 222 16.59 15.75 6.01
C GLY A 222 15.81 14.66 6.79
N LYS A 223 14.49 14.73 6.82
CA LYS A 223 13.63 13.71 7.44
C LYS A 223 13.25 12.57 6.48
N ILE A 224 13.37 12.76 5.15
CA ILE A 224 12.84 11.83 4.14
C ILE A 224 13.86 10.74 3.82
N ASN A 225 13.42 9.51 3.93
CA ASN A 225 14.20 8.32 3.60
C ASN A 225 13.45 7.51 2.53
N ILE A 226 14.16 6.97 1.55
CA ILE A 226 13.55 6.19 0.48
C ILE A 226 13.78 4.71 0.75
N VAL A 227 12.68 3.98 0.89
CA VAL A 227 12.67 2.52 1.03
C VAL A 227 11.69 1.94 0.02
N HIS A 228 12.21 1.40 -1.07
CA HIS A 228 11.40 0.77 -2.09
C HIS A 228 10.69 -0.46 -1.54
N ASN A 229 9.45 -0.67 -1.97
CA ASN A 229 8.76 -1.94 -1.74
C ASN A 229 9.42 -3.06 -2.54
N ALA A 230 9.14 -4.29 -2.16
CA ALA A 230 9.58 -5.48 -2.85
C ALA A 230 8.41 -6.40 -3.16
N PHE A 231 8.69 -7.51 -3.80
CA PHE A 231 7.73 -8.57 -4.05
C PHE A 231 8.39 -9.93 -3.79
N SER A 232 7.68 -10.80 -3.10
CA SER A 232 8.11 -12.20 -2.94
C SER A 232 7.19 -13.10 -3.74
N ILE A 233 7.75 -13.90 -4.62
CA ILE A 233 7.00 -14.94 -5.32
C ILE A 233 6.50 -15.92 -4.26
N PRO A 234 5.19 -16.26 -4.25
CA PRO A 234 4.70 -17.33 -3.40
C PRO A 234 5.42 -18.64 -3.69
N GLU A 235 5.77 -19.39 -2.66
CA GLU A 235 6.53 -20.63 -2.80
C GLU A 235 5.76 -21.72 -3.54
N ASP A 236 4.43 -21.68 -3.44
CA ASP A 236 3.51 -22.56 -4.15
C ASP A 236 3.09 -22.01 -5.52
N ALA A 237 3.71 -20.90 -5.99
CA ALA A 237 3.37 -20.30 -7.27
C ALA A 237 3.74 -21.21 -8.43
N VAL A 238 2.76 -21.49 -9.27
CA VAL A 238 2.97 -22.23 -10.54
C VAL A 238 3.37 -21.24 -11.62
N LEU A 239 4.63 -21.22 -12.00
CA LEU A 239 5.17 -20.29 -12.99
C LEU A 239 4.96 -20.77 -14.45
N SER A 240 4.45 -21.97 -14.67
CA SER A 240 4.21 -22.50 -16.01
C SER A 240 3.10 -21.71 -16.73
N LYS A 241 3.35 -21.34 -17.98
CA LYS A 241 2.41 -20.64 -18.84
C LYS A 241 1.13 -21.45 -19.07
N GLU A 242 -0.03 -20.79 -19.00
CA GLU A 242 -1.33 -21.40 -19.27
C GLU A 242 -1.97 -20.70 -20.48
N ARG A 243 -2.20 -21.43 -21.57
CA ARG A 243 -2.88 -20.87 -22.76
C ARG A 243 -4.39 -20.99 -22.64
N ILE A 244 -5.04 -19.87 -22.30
CA ILE A 244 -6.51 -19.77 -22.23
C ILE A 244 -7.10 -19.31 -23.58
N PHE A 245 -6.36 -18.49 -24.33
CA PHE A 245 -6.77 -17.94 -25.62
C PHE A 245 -5.79 -18.30 -26.74
N LYS A 246 -6.25 -18.30 -27.99
CA LYS A 246 -5.40 -18.56 -29.16
C LYS A 246 -4.44 -17.40 -29.45
N GLY A 247 -4.93 -16.16 -29.34
CA GLY A 247 -4.13 -14.95 -29.55
C GLY A 247 -3.41 -14.45 -28.29
N PRO A 248 -2.58 -13.42 -28.42
CA PRO A 248 -1.86 -12.82 -27.31
C PRO A 248 -2.80 -12.16 -26.30
N VAL A 249 -2.45 -12.25 -25.04
CA VAL A 249 -3.20 -11.69 -23.91
C VAL A 249 -2.48 -10.48 -23.33
N ILE A 250 -3.12 -9.33 -23.38
CA ILE A 250 -2.66 -8.07 -22.81
C ILE A 250 -3.45 -7.82 -21.52
N LEU A 251 -2.75 -7.75 -20.39
CA LEU A 251 -3.33 -7.71 -19.05
C LEU A 251 -3.11 -6.36 -18.37
N PHE A 252 -4.19 -5.78 -17.87
CA PHE A 252 -4.19 -4.77 -16.82
C PHE A 252 -4.65 -5.43 -15.52
N LEU A 253 -3.88 -5.28 -14.44
CA LEU A 253 -4.22 -5.81 -13.11
C LEU A 253 -4.09 -4.71 -12.06
N GLY A 254 -5.20 -4.33 -11.43
CA GLY A 254 -5.21 -3.30 -10.40
C GLY A 254 -6.60 -2.73 -10.13
N ARG A 255 -6.66 -1.76 -9.24
CA ARG A 255 -7.90 -1.00 -8.99
C ARG A 255 -8.28 -0.21 -10.24
N ILE A 256 -9.55 -0.25 -10.62
CA ILE A 256 -10.08 0.49 -11.78
C ILE A 256 -10.44 1.91 -11.34
N THR A 257 -9.42 2.74 -11.10
CA THR A 257 -9.50 4.12 -10.62
C THR A 257 -8.70 5.03 -11.54
N LEU A 258 -8.96 6.35 -11.50
CA LEU A 258 -8.24 7.34 -12.29
C LEU A 258 -6.71 7.23 -12.12
N GLN A 259 -6.25 6.97 -10.91
CA GLN A 259 -4.84 6.78 -10.57
C GLN A 259 -4.14 5.75 -11.46
N LYS A 260 -4.83 4.64 -11.80
CA LYS A 260 -4.25 3.52 -12.55
C LYS A 260 -4.37 3.66 -14.08
N GLY A 261 -5.04 4.71 -14.57
CA GLY A 261 -5.15 5.01 -15.99
C GLY A 261 -5.92 3.98 -16.83
N PRO A 262 -7.03 3.39 -16.34
CA PRO A 262 -7.74 2.35 -17.09
C PRO A 262 -8.42 2.88 -18.37
N ASP A 263 -8.67 4.18 -18.48
CA ASP A 263 -9.15 4.82 -19.70
C ASP A 263 -8.12 4.69 -20.83
N TYR A 264 -6.83 4.94 -20.52
CA TYR A 264 -5.74 4.78 -21.48
C TYR A 264 -5.60 3.34 -21.96
N PHE A 265 -5.74 2.37 -21.05
CA PHE A 265 -5.71 0.96 -21.41
C PHE A 265 -6.84 0.58 -22.39
N LEU A 266 -8.04 1.13 -22.22
CA LEU A 266 -9.16 0.93 -23.11
C LEU A 266 -8.92 1.58 -24.50
N ASP A 267 -8.30 2.76 -24.54
CA ASP A 267 -7.96 3.45 -25.79
C ASP A 267 -6.89 2.69 -26.59
N MET A 268 -5.86 2.19 -25.89
CA MET A 268 -4.86 1.30 -26.50
C MET A 268 -5.51 0.05 -27.07
N ALA A 269 -6.44 -0.59 -26.33
CA ALA A 269 -7.13 -1.79 -26.77
C ALA A 269 -7.93 -1.55 -28.05
N GLN A 270 -8.65 -0.43 -28.17
CA GLN A 270 -9.39 -0.09 -29.38
C GLN A 270 -8.48 -0.05 -30.60
N ARG A 271 -7.29 0.55 -30.47
CA ARG A 271 -6.36 0.75 -31.59
C ARG A 271 -5.61 -0.54 -31.95
N VAL A 272 -5.09 -1.24 -30.95
CA VAL A 272 -4.36 -2.51 -31.14
C VAL A 272 -5.26 -3.59 -31.76
N LEU A 273 -6.53 -3.69 -31.34
CA LEU A 273 -7.48 -4.68 -31.85
C LEU A 273 -7.92 -4.42 -33.32
N GLN A 274 -7.67 -3.24 -33.88
CA GLN A 274 -7.83 -2.97 -35.29
C GLN A 274 -6.75 -3.66 -36.14
N ILE A 275 -5.53 -3.79 -35.59
CA ILE A 275 -4.37 -4.40 -36.26
C ILE A 275 -4.29 -5.89 -35.91
N HIS A 276 -4.52 -6.24 -34.64
CA HIS A 276 -4.42 -7.61 -34.11
C HIS A 276 -5.78 -8.10 -33.58
N PRO A 277 -6.72 -8.50 -34.46
CA PRO A 277 -8.08 -8.88 -34.04
C PRO A 277 -8.15 -10.13 -33.17
N ASP A 278 -7.10 -10.96 -33.16
CA ASP A 278 -7.02 -12.16 -32.31
C ASP A 278 -6.49 -11.88 -30.90
N ALA A 279 -5.96 -10.70 -30.64
CA ALA A 279 -5.51 -10.30 -29.31
C ALA A 279 -6.69 -10.23 -28.32
N ARG A 280 -6.39 -10.40 -27.04
CA ARG A 280 -7.33 -10.29 -25.94
C ARG A 280 -6.81 -9.28 -24.93
N PHE A 281 -7.62 -8.30 -24.61
CA PHE A 281 -7.38 -7.34 -23.55
C PHE A 281 -8.18 -7.73 -22.31
N ILE A 282 -7.53 -7.83 -21.17
CA ILE A 282 -8.15 -8.22 -19.90
C ILE A 282 -7.90 -7.14 -18.89
N MET A 283 -8.98 -6.57 -18.35
CA MET A 283 -8.95 -5.61 -17.26
C MET A 283 -9.38 -6.33 -15.98
N ALA A 284 -8.41 -6.64 -15.12
CA ALA A 284 -8.61 -7.39 -13.89
C ALA A 284 -8.62 -6.45 -12.68
N GLY A 285 -9.74 -6.44 -11.95
CA GLY A 285 -9.94 -5.63 -10.76
C GLY A 285 -11.31 -4.96 -10.71
N THR A 286 -11.50 -4.13 -9.69
CA THR A 286 -12.70 -3.31 -9.47
C THR A 286 -12.32 -1.88 -9.10
N GLY A 287 -13.26 -0.94 -9.24
CA GLY A 287 -13.08 0.45 -8.86
C GLY A 287 -14.26 1.30 -9.32
N ASP A 288 -14.21 2.56 -8.96
CA ASP A 288 -15.25 3.57 -9.23
C ASP A 288 -15.48 3.78 -10.75
N MET A 289 -14.43 3.62 -11.56
CA MET A 289 -14.52 3.77 -13.02
C MET A 289 -15.09 2.53 -13.74
N SER A 290 -15.27 1.39 -13.07
CA SER A 290 -15.67 0.12 -13.70
C SER A 290 -16.93 0.23 -14.54
N ARG A 291 -17.99 0.88 -14.02
CA ARG A 291 -19.25 1.05 -14.74
C ARG A 291 -19.13 1.94 -15.98
N LYS A 292 -18.37 3.03 -15.88
CA LYS A 292 -18.09 3.95 -16.99
C LYS A 292 -17.36 3.24 -18.11
N LEU A 293 -16.30 2.50 -17.77
CA LEU A 293 -15.47 1.79 -18.76
C LEU A 293 -16.20 0.61 -19.42
N LEU A 294 -17.03 -0.12 -18.66
CA LEU A 294 -17.86 -1.17 -19.23
C LEU A 294 -18.81 -0.63 -20.32
N ARG A 295 -19.48 0.51 -20.04
CA ARG A 295 -20.35 1.16 -21.05
C ARG A 295 -19.55 1.64 -22.26
N ARG A 296 -18.36 2.23 -22.04
CA ARG A 296 -17.50 2.72 -23.11
C ARG A 296 -16.98 1.56 -23.98
N SER A 297 -16.54 0.44 -23.40
CA SER A 297 -16.10 -0.72 -24.16
C SER A 297 -17.20 -1.33 -25.03
N ALA A 298 -18.44 -1.31 -24.53
CA ALA A 298 -19.62 -1.76 -25.31
C ALA A 298 -19.90 -0.83 -26.51
N SER A 299 -19.80 0.50 -26.33
CA SER A 299 -19.96 1.47 -27.42
C SER A 299 -18.87 1.33 -28.49
N LEU A 300 -17.65 0.97 -28.09
CA LEU A 300 -16.54 0.69 -29.01
C LEU A 300 -16.64 -0.68 -29.72
N LYS A 301 -17.67 -1.46 -29.41
CA LYS A 301 -17.95 -2.79 -30.00
C LYS A 301 -16.79 -3.78 -29.88
N LEU A 302 -16.02 -3.71 -28.77
CA LEU A 302 -14.87 -4.58 -28.54
C LEU A 302 -15.27 -6.04 -28.25
N ARG A 303 -16.55 -6.27 -27.88
CA ARG A 303 -17.14 -7.60 -27.66
C ARG A 303 -16.29 -8.49 -26.74
N ASN A 304 -16.07 -9.75 -27.15
CA ASN A 304 -15.28 -10.75 -26.43
C ASN A 304 -13.75 -10.55 -26.51
N ARG A 305 -13.28 -9.46 -27.12
CA ARG A 305 -11.85 -9.14 -27.24
C ARG A 305 -11.35 -8.26 -26.08
N PHE A 306 -12.26 -7.61 -25.36
CA PHE A 306 -11.99 -6.86 -24.15
C PHE A 306 -12.83 -7.40 -23.00
N LEU A 307 -12.17 -7.95 -21.97
CA LEU A 307 -12.81 -8.66 -20.87
C LEU A 307 -12.59 -7.93 -19.56
N PHE A 308 -13.65 -7.81 -18.77
CA PHE A 308 -13.59 -7.36 -17.38
C PHE A 308 -13.77 -8.56 -16.46
N THR A 309 -12.86 -8.78 -15.53
CA THR A 309 -12.96 -9.94 -14.63
C THR A 309 -13.70 -9.62 -13.33
N GLY A 310 -13.76 -8.33 -12.94
CA GLY A 310 -14.11 -7.96 -11.58
C GLY A 310 -12.99 -8.29 -10.60
N PHE A 311 -13.30 -8.33 -9.31
CA PHE A 311 -12.35 -8.71 -8.26
C PHE A 311 -11.91 -10.17 -8.43
N LEU A 312 -10.61 -10.39 -8.31
CA LEU A 312 -10.00 -11.71 -8.36
C LEU A 312 -9.35 -12.05 -7.02
N ASN A 313 -9.57 -13.27 -6.53
CA ASN A 313 -8.81 -13.81 -5.43
C ASN A 313 -7.39 -14.23 -5.88
N ARG A 314 -6.51 -14.57 -4.93
CA ARG A 314 -5.10 -14.86 -5.21
C ARG A 314 -4.90 -15.97 -6.26
N LYS A 315 -5.63 -17.07 -6.18
CA LYS A 315 -5.53 -18.18 -7.16
C LYS A 315 -5.97 -17.75 -8.56
N GLN A 316 -6.99 -16.89 -8.64
CA GLN A 316 -7.47 -16.33 -9.91
C GLN A 316 -6.47 -15.33 -10.49
N VAL A 317 -5.84 -14.49 -9.65
CA VAL A 317 -4.74 -13.59 -10.06
C VAL A 317 -3.58 -14.41 -10.62
N GLU A 318 -3.14 -15.45 -9.93
CA GLU A 318 -2.09 -16.35 -10.41
C GLU A 318 -2.44 -16.93 -11.80
N ARG A 319 -3.67 -17.44 -11.95
CA ARG A 319 -4.11 -18.02 -13.22
C ARG A 319 -4.10 -17.02 -14.36
N ILE A 320 -4.55 -15.78 -14.13
CA ILE A 320 -4.57 -14.76 -15.18
C ILE A 320 -3.16 -14.26 -15.52
N LEU A 321 -2.25 -14.19 -14.54
CA LEU A 321 -0.84 -13.90 -14.78
C LEU A 321 -0.21 -14.99 -15.65
N ARG A 322 -0.45 -16.26 -15.37
CA ARG A 322 0.05 -17.37 -16.21
C ARG A 322 -0.48 -17.34 -17.64
N ALA A 323 -1.66 -16.76 -17.86
CA ALA A 323 -2.27 -16.62 -19.18
C ALA A 323 -1.79 -15.38 -19.95
N ALA A 324 -1.26 -14.37 -19.27
CA ALA A 324 -0.90 -13.09 -19.86
C ALA A 324 0.43 -13.15 -20.63
N ASP A 325 0.51 -12.44 -21.74
CA ASP A 325 1.70 -12.30 -22.57
C ASP A 325 2.37 -10.94 -22.38
N ILE A 326 1.59 -9.90 -22.19
CA ILE A 326 2.03 -8.52 -21.98
C ILE A 326 1.25 -7.95 -20.79
N TYR A 327 1.95 -7.36 -19.85
CA TYR A 327 1.35 -6.60 -18.75
C TYR A 327 1.43 -5.12 -19.07
N VAL A 328 0.34 -4.37 -18.85
CA VAL A 328 0.24 -2.95 -19.16
C VAL A 328 -0.36 -2.20 -17.98
N LEU A 329 0.38 -1.22 -17.43
CA LEU A 329 -0.09 -0.37 -16.36
C LEU A 329 0.21 1.11 -16.65
N PRO A 330 -0.72 1.84 -17.32
CA PRO A 330 -0.55 3.24 -17.70
C PRO A 330 -0.97 4.17 -16.56
N SER A 331 -0.43 3.98 -15.37
CA SER A 331 -0.81 4.76 -14.18
C SER A 331 -0.47 6.24 -14.36
N VAL A 332 -1.42 7.10 -14.02
CA VAL A 332 -1.26 8.56 -13.97
C VAL A 332 -0.33 8.94 -12.82
N SER A 333 -0.46 8.25 -11.69
CA SER A 333 0.42 8.36 -10.53
C SER A 333 0.50 7.02 -9.83
N GLU A 334 1.69 6.46 -9.75
CA GLU A 334 1.94 5.18 -9.08
C GLU A 334 3.04 5.34 -8.04
N PRO A 335 2.73 5.47 -6.76
CA PRO A 335 3.74 5.67 -5.73
C PRO A 335 4.86 4.64 -5.76
N PHE A 336 4.51 3.37 -5.95
CA PHE A 336 5.49 2.33 -6.22
C PHE A 336 5.02 1.39 -7.34
N GLY A 337 4.00 0.55 -7.12
CA GLY A 337 3.50 -0.44 -8.07
C GLY A 337 4.07 -1.84 -7.84
N ILE A 338 3.41 -2.61 -6.95
CA ILE A 338 3.79 -4.02 -6.71
C ILE A 338 3.31 -4.93 -7.84
N SER A 339 2.16 -4.65 -8.45
CA SER A 339 1.59 -5.50 -9.51
C SER A 339 2.46 -5.64 -10.77
N PRO A 340 3.25 -4.64 -11.21
CA PRO A 340 4.26 -4.88 -12.25
C PRO A 340 5.34 -5.88 -11.84
N LEU A 341 5.84 -5.81 -10.59
CA LEU A 341 6.82 -6.79 -10.10
C LEU A 341 6.21 -8.19 -10.06
N GLU A 342 4.94 -8.30 -9.65
CA GLU A 342 4.20 -9.55 -9.67
C GLU A 342 4.11 -10.10 -11.10
N ALA A 343 3.73 -9.30 -12.08
CA ALA A 343 3.68 -9.72 -13.48
C ALA A 343 5.04 -10.15 -14.02
N MET A 344 6.09 -9.38 -13.75
CA MET A 344 7.47 -9.71 -14.16
C MET A 344 7.96 -10.99 -13.50
N ALA A 345 7.57 -11.29 -12.27
CA ALA A 345 7.90 -12.53 -11.57
C ALA A 345 7.35 -13.77 -12.28
N TYR A 346 6.25 -13.64 -13.02
CA TYR A 346 5.70 -14.67 -13.90
C TYR A 346 6.30 -14.68 -15.33
N GLY A 347 7.37 -13.93 -15.56
CA GLY A 347 8.03 -13.84 -16.86
C GLY A 347 7.25 -13.08 -17.91
N ILE A 348 6.33 -12.20 -17.50
CA ILE A 348 5.49 -11.39 -18.39
C ILE A 348 6.24 -10.11 -18.72
N THR A 349 6.36 -9.81 -20.03
CA THR A 349 6.90 -8.53 -20.47
C THR A 349 5.98 -7.39 -20.06
N SER A 350 6.52 -6.43 -19.32
CA SER A 350 5.75 -5.37 -18.72
C SER A 350 6.01 -4.02 -19.38
N ILE A 351 4.93 -3.28 -19.63
CA ILE A 351 4.94 -1.88 -20.06
C ILE A 351 4.31 -1.08 -18.92
N ILE A 352 5.06 -0.12 -18.38
CA ILE A 352 4.66 0.65 -17.20
C ILE A 352 4.79 2.15 -17.45
N SER A 353 4.03 2.93 -16.71
CA SER A 353 4.18 4.38 -16.71
C SER A 353 5.52 4.81 -16.13
N LYS A 354 6.15 5.85 -16.71
CA LYS A 354 7.30 6.54 -16.09
C LYS A 354 6.92 7.21 -14.77
N GLN A 355 5.65 7.57 -14.60
CA GLN A 355 5.09 8.17 -13.39
C GLN A 355 4.81 7.09 -12.33
N SER A 356 5.79 6.19 -12.11
CA SER A 356 5.69 5.10 -11.14
C SER A 356 7.01 4.83 -10.44
N GLY A 357 6.95 4.58 -9.12
CA GLY A 357 8.14 4.26 -8.33
C GLY A 357 8.80 2.94 -8.74
N VAL A 358 8.04 1.96 -9.25
CA VAL A 358 8.63 0.71 -9.76
C VAL A 358 9.55 0.95 -10.96
N ALA A 359 9.33 2.01 -11.74
CA ALA A 359 10.20 2.39 -12.85
C ALA A 359 11.64 2.72 -12.39
N GLU A 360 11.84 3.05 -11.12
CA GLU A 360 13.15 3.33 -10.54
C GLU A 360 14.00 2.07 -10.34
N VAL A 361 13.35 0.93 -10.07
CA VAL A 361 14.00 -0.30 -9.64
C VAL A 361 14.08 -1.39 -10.72
N VAL A 362 13.25 -1.31 -11.77
CA VAL A 362 13.28 -2.30 -12.87
C VAL A 362 13.92 -1.72 -14.12
N LYS A 363 14.72 -2.53 -14.82
CA LYS A 363 15.38 -2.18 -16.08
C LYS A 363 14.73 -2.87 -17.29
N HIS A 364 14.24 -4.09 -17.09
CA HIS A 364 13.65 -4.92 -18.14
C HIS A 364 12.13 -4.76 -18.26
N ALA A 365 11.68 -3.50 -18.21
CA ALA A 365 10.31 -3.09 -18.52
C ALA A 365 10.34 -1.88 -19.46
N PHE A 366 9.36 -1.77 -20.34
CA PHE A 366 9.17 -0.57 -21.15
C PHE A 366 8.56 0.53 -20.28
N LYS A 367 9.13 1.73 -20.34
CA LYS A 367 8.72 2.87 -19.51
C LYS A 367 8.25 4.00 -20.41
N ILE A 368 6.96 4.29 -20.38
CA ILE A 368 6.31 5.22 -21.29
C ILE A 368 5.52 6.24 -20.46
N ASP A 369 5.47 7.49 -20.91
CA ASP A 369 4.62 8.49 -20.27
C ASP A 369 3.15 8.11 -20.44
N PHE A 370 2.33 8.17 -19.38
CA PHE A 370 0.96 7.62 -19.40
C PHE A 370 0.07 8.25 -20.48
N TRP A 371 0.35 9.49 -20.86
CA TRP A 371 -0.40 10.23 -21.89
C TRP A 371 0.02 9.93 -23.34
N ASP A 372 1.19 9.30 -23.56
CA ASP A 372 1.70 8.98 -24.89
C ASP A 372 1.09 7.68 -25.44
N VAL A 373 -0.22 7.73 -25.69
CA VAL A 373 -1.00 6.55 -26.14
C VAL A 373 -0.44 5.99 -27.47
N ASP A 374 0.16 6.82 -28.31
CA ASP A 374 0.73 6.39 -29.58
C ASP A 374 1.91 5.44 -29.35
N LEU A 375 2.85 5.82 -28.50
CA LEU A 375 4.01 4.99 -28.17
C LEU A 375 3.60 3.69 -27.42
N TRP A 376 2.56 3.75 -26.57
CA TRP A 376 2.02 2.54 -25.94
C TRP A 376 1.48 1.56 -26.96
N VAL A 377 0.69 2.03 -27.94
CA VAL A 377 0.12 1.21 -29.01
C VAL A 377 1.22 0.62 -29.90
N GLU A 378 2.20 1.43 -30.31
CA GLU A 378 3.36 0.98 -31.09
C GLU A 378 4.12 -0.12 -30.34
N THR A 379 4.43 0.09 -29.05
CA THR A 379 5.15 -0.88 -28.22
C THR A 379 4.35 -2.19 -28.08
N ILE A 380 3.04 -2.12 -27.83
CA ILE A 380 2.20 -3.33 -27.75
C ILE A 380 2.20 -4.07 -29.09
N ASN A 381 2.02 -3.38 -30.22
CA ASN A 381 2.03 -4.01 -31.56
C ASN A 381 3.38 -4.70 -31.81
N HIS A 382 4.48 -4.01 -31.54
CA HIS A 382 5.82 -4.59 -31.69
C HIS A 382 5.99 -5.87 -30.87
N LEU A 383 5.55 -5.88 -29.61
CA LEU A 383 5.64 -7.05 -28.73
C LEU A 383 4.69 -8.19 -29.15
N VAL A 384 3.58 -7.89 -29.76
CA VAL A 384 2.64 -8.87 -30.34
C VAL A 384 3.26 -9.54 -31.56
N GLU A 385 3.90 -8.77 -32.42
CA GLU A 385 4.53 -9.23 -33.67
C GLU A 385 5.84 -9.99 -33.45
N HIS A 386 6.53 -9.74 -32.33
CA HIS A 386 7.82 -10.34 -32.03
C HIS A 386 7.79 -11.19 -30.74
N PRO A 387 7.13 -12.36 -30.73
CA PRO A 387 6.92 -13.18 -29.53
C PRO A 387 8.22 -13.68 -28.88
N GLU A 388 9.26 -13.95 -29.69
CA GLU A 388 10.56 -14.37 -29.14
C GLU A 388 11.27 -13.24 -28.39
N TYR A 389 11.27 -12.03 -28.96
CA TYR A 389 11.80 -10.84 -28.30
C TYR A 389 11.03 -10.54 -26.99
N ARG A 390 9.70 -10.60 -27.05
CA ARG A 390 8.83 -10.47 -25.87
C ARG A 390 9.21 -11.48 -24.80
N ALA A 391 9.33 -12.76 -25.14
CA ALA A 391 9.69 -13.82 -24.18
C ALA A 391 11.06 -13.59 -23.56
N LYS A 392 12.05 -13.14 -24.33
CA LYS A 392 13.38 -12.80 -23.83
C LYS A 392 13.32 -11.70 -22.77
N ILE A 393 12.64 -10.58 -23.05
CA ILE A 393 12.49 -9.48 -22.09
C ILE A 393 11.76 -9.94 -20.83
N GLY A 394 10.71 -10.76 -20.96
CA GLY A 394 10.00 -11.34 -19.82
C GLY A 394 10.88 -12.17 -18.91
N ILE A 395 11.74 -13.02 -19.48
CA ILE A 395 12.70 -13.85 -18.72
C ILE A 395 13.76 -12.98 -18.00
N GLU A 396 14.27 -11.95 -18.67
CA GLU A 396 15.22 -11.04 -18.03
C GLU A 396 14.58 -10.23 -16.92
N GLY A 397 13.34 -9.76 -17.12
CA GLY A 397 12.54 -9.12 -16.08
C GLY A 397 12.30 -10.01 -14.88
N MET A 398 11.97 -11.29 -15.08
CA MET A 398 11.80 -12.25 -14.00
C MET A 398 13.11 -12.44 -13.18
N ARG A 399 14.25 -12.53 -13.85
CA ARG A 399 15.56 -12.64 -13.17
C ARG A 399 15.90 -11.39 -12.37
N GLU A 400 15.48 -10.23 -12.84
CA GLU A 400 15.69 -8.95 -12.16
C GLU A 400 14.84 -8.85 -10.90
N VAL A 401 13.53 -9.14 -10.99
CA VAL A 401 12.59 -9.03 -9.86
C VAL A 401 12.94 -10.00 -8.73
N ASN A 402 13.49 -11.17 -9.05
CA ASN A 402 13.96 -12.13 -8.04
C ASN A 402 15.08 -11.58 -7.14
N LYS A 403 15.70 -10.47 -7.50
CA LYS A 403 16.72 -9.78 -6.68
C LYS A 403 16.13 -8.66 -5.82
N ILE A 404 14.90 -8.23 -6.08
CA ILE A 404 14.21 -7.17 -5.33
C ILE A 404 13.48 -7.82 -4.16
N GLN A 405 14.14 -7.91 -3.01
CA GLN A 405 13.66 -8.67 -1.86
C GLN A 405 13.32 -7.76 -0.67
N TRP A 406 12.37 -8.20 0.15
CA TRP A 406 11.94 -7.47 1.36
C TRP A 406 13.06 -7.35 2.40
N GLU A 407 14.03 -8.25 2.40
CA GLU A 407 15.17 -8.24 3.30
C GLU A 407 16.01 -6.96 3.17
N GLU A 408 16.22 -6.48 1.95
CA GLU A 408 16.92 -5.20 1.72
C GLU A 408 16.11 -4.01 2.22
N ALA A 409 14.81 -4.00 1.97
CA ALA A 409 13.90 -2.96 2.49
C ALA A 409 13.91 -2.95 4.03
N ALA A 410 13.83 -4.13 4.66
CA ALA A 410 13.85 -4.27 6.11
C ALA A 410 15.20 -3.83 6.72
N GLN A 411 16.32 -4.11 6.06
CA GLN A 411 17.63 -3.64 6.51
C GLN A 411 17.71 -2.11 6.51
N LYS A 412 17.20 -1.44 5.47
CA LYS A 412 17.12 0.03 5.40
C LYS A 412 16.23 0.58 6.50
N ILE A 413 15.06 -0.03 6.73
CA ILE A 413 14.15 0.37 7.82
C ILE A 413 14.83 0.20 9.19
N ARG A 414 15.53 -0.90 9.42
CA ARG A 414 16.30 -1.11 10.66
C ARG A 414 17.36 -0.02 10.86
N GLN A 415 18.07 0.38 9.81
CA GLN A 415 19.06 1.48 9.87
C GLN A 415 18.38 2.80 10.24
N ILE A 416 17.21 3.11 9.64
CA ILE A 416 16.42 4.28 9.99
C ILE A 416 16.01 4.25 11.46
N TYR A 417 15.53 3.11 11.97
CA TYR A 417 15.18 2.97 13.38
C TYR A 417 16.36 3.20 14.28
N THR A 418 17.49 2.56 14.00
CA THR A 418 18.70 2.68 14.84
C THR A 418 19.21 4.11 14.86
N SER A 419 19.27 4.80 13.73
CA SER A 419 19.71 6.20 13.67
C SER A 419 18.74 7.14 14.39
N THR A 420 17.44 6.93 14.21
CA THR A 420 16.40 7.74 14.87
C THR A 420 16.44 7.58 16.38
N LEU A 421 16.57 6.36 16.90
CA LEU A 421 16.71 6.10 18.32
C LEU A 421 17.99 6.74 18.90
N ALA A 422 19.11 6.61 18.19
CA ALA A 422 20.37 7.20 18.63
C ALA A 422 20.34 8.75 18.70
N GLU A 423 19.65 9.39 17.77
CA GLU A 423 19.42 10.83 17.77
C GLU A 423 18.45 11.24 18.88
N TYR A 424 17.38 10.46 19.06
CA TYR A 424 16.37 10.71 20.08
C TYR A 424 17.00 10.68 21.48
N ILE A 425 17.78 9.63 21.82
CA ILE A 425 18.47 9.49 23.11
C ILE A 425 19.48 10.63 23.36
N ARG A 426 20.07 11.21 22.31
CA ARG A 426 21.00 12.35 22.47
C ARG A 426 20.31 13.68 22.76
N ASN A 427 19.06 13.81 22.32
CA ASN A 427 18.32 15.07 22.41
C ASN A 427 17.39 15.14 23.62
N TYR A 428 17.21 14.01 24.32
CA TYR A 428 16.39 13.86 25.53
C TYR A 428 17.16 13.10 26.61
#